data_40275d61195557cba1f93fbce3e0dca0
#
_entry.id   40275d61195557cba1f93fbce3e0dca0
#
_cell.length_a   1.000
_cell.length_b   1.000
_cell.length_c   1.000
_cell.angle_alpha   90.00
_cell.angle_beta   90.00
_cell.angle_gamma   90.00
#
_symmetry.space_group_name_H-M   'P 1'
#
loop_
_entity.id
_entity.type
_entity.pdbx_description
1 polymer ?
#
loop_
_entity_poly.entity_id
_entity_poly.type
_entity_poly.pdbx_seq_one_letter_code
_entity_poly.pdbx_strand_id
1 'polypeptide(L)'
;MLVKTFGAAVQGINATIVTIEVNVSQGIRFLHVGLPDNAVKESHERIASALEFCGFKLPRKQIVINMAPADIRKEGSAYDLSLAIGILAGGETLQFEELDKYVIMGELSLDGGLQPIKGVLPIAIKAREEGFKGFILPKQNAREAAVVNNLDVYGVENIKEVIDFFNGDSTLEPTIVNTRDEFFSNINLSDIDFSDVKGQENVKRALEVAAAGGHNIIMVGPPGAGKSMLAKRIPSILPPLSLQEALETTKIHSVAGNIDNNTSLISQRPFRSPHHTISDVALVGGGAFPQPGEISLAHNGVLFLDELPEFKRTVLEVMRQPLEDRKICISRAKFSIEYPASFMLVASMNPCPCGYYNHPDRDCVCGPGIVQKYLSRISGPLLDRIDIHIEIIPVPFEKMAEMRESELSELVRNRVIKARNIQEQRFKDIDGVYCNAQMTSKQQRTFAPTDKASSELLKNAMQRLNLSARAYDRIIKVARTIADLDDSENIQSNHIAEAINYRNLDREGWAG
;
A
#
# COMPACT_ATOMS: atom_id res chain seq x y z
N MET A 1 -39.54 -17.01 14.91
CA MET A 1 -39.49 -16.47 13.53
C MET A 1 -38.04 -16.52 13.06
N LEU A 2 -37.79 -16.83 11.79
CA LEU A 2 -36.46 -16.78 11.18
C LEU A 2 -36.31 -15.48 10.38
N VAL A 3 -35.26 -14.71 10.71
CA VAL A 3 -34.92 -13.44 10.05
C VAL A 3 -33.52 -13.54 9.49
N LYS A 4 -33.28 -12.87 8.35
CA LYS A 4 -31.95 -12.75 7.74
C LYS A 4 -31.50 -11.30 7.73
N THR A 5 -30.26 -11.07 8.19
CA THR A 5 -29.52 -9.84 8.02
C THR A 5 -28.21 -10.15 7.33
N PHE A 6 -27.52 -9.14 6.79
CA PHE A 6 -26.30 -9.32 6.04
C PHE A 6 -25.17 -8.46 6.60
N GLY A 7 -24.04 -9.11 6.82
CA GLY A 7 -22.76 -8.48 7.12
C GLY A 7 -21.73 -8.92 6.09
N ALA A 8 -20.44 -8.69 6.37
CA ALA A 8 -19.37 -9.17 5.53
C ALA A 8 -18.13 -9.56 6.33
N ALA A 9 -17.36 -10.53 5.83
CA ALA A 9 -16.05 -10.90 6.32
C ALA A 9 -14.97 -10.44 5.34
N VAL A 10 -13.89 -9.83 5.85
CA VAL A 10 -12.76 -9.38 5.04
C VAL A 10 -11.65 -10.41 5.08
N GLN A 11 -11.15 -10.82 3.91
CA GLN A 11 -10.01 -11.73 3.76
C GLN A 11 -9.00 -11.12 2.79
N GLY A 12 -7.80 -10.81 3.27
CA GLY A 12 -6.85 -10.02 2.48
C GLY A 12 -7.41 -8.64 2.17
N ILE A 13 -7.54 -8.30 0.90
CA ILE A 13 -8.12 -7.03 0.41
C ILE A 13 -9.54 -7.21 -0.16
N ASN A 14 -10.12 -8.38 -0.03
CA ASN A 14 -11.45 -8.70 -0.56
C ASN A 14 -12.43 -8.97 0.58
N ALA A 15 -13.72 -8.79 0.31
CA ALA A 15 -14.79 -9.09 1.22
C ALA A 15 -15.71 -10.19 0.67
N THR A 16 -16.33 -10.92 1.58
CA THR A 16 -17.37 -11.92 1.28
C THR A 16 -18.59 -11.62 2.13
N ILE A 17 -19.77 -11.59 1.53
CA ILE A 17 -21.02 -11.37 2.26
C ILE A 17 -21.28 -12.53 3.20
N VAL A 18 -21.66 -12.21 4.43
CA VAL A 18 -22.07 -13.15 5.48
C VAL A 18 -23.56 -13.01 5.71
N THR A 19 -24.27 -14.08 5.44
CA THR A 19 -25.70 -14.16 5.80
C THR A 19 -25.81 -14.52 7.28
N ILE A 20 -26.50 -13.69 8.03
CA ILE A 20 -26.76 -13.87 9.45
C ILE A 20 -28.24 -14.26 9.62
N GLU A 21 -28.47 -15.52 9.94
CA GLU A 21 -29.79 -16.07 10.17
C GLU A 21 -30.08 -16.09 11.67
N VAL A 22 -31.08 -15.35 12.10
CA VAL A 22 -31.49 -15.26 13.51
C VAL A 22 -32.82 -15.95 13.67
N ASN A 23 -32.85 -17.02 14.44
CA ASN A 23 -34.07 -17.75 14.80
C ASN A 23 -34.43 -17.52 16.26
N VAL A 24 -35.56 -16.90 16.51
CA VAL A 24 -36.11 -16.67 17.86
C VAL A 24 -37.29 -17.62 18.09
N SER A 25 -37.14 -18.50 19.10
CA SER A 25 -38.09 -19.60 19.43
C SER A 25 -38.30 -19.73 20.92
N GLN A 26 -39.17 -20.68 21.37
CA GLN A 26 -39.37 -20.95 22.79
C GLN A 26 -38.10 -21.52 23.45
N GLY A 27 -37.72 -20.98 24.61
CA GLY A 27 -36.55 -21.39 25.37
C GLY A 27 -35.77 -20.19 25.94
N ILE A 28 -34.60 -20.43 26.50
CA ILE A 28 -33.77 -19.41 27.18
C ILE A 28 -32.31 -19.44 26.75
N ARG A 29 -31.96 -20.19 25.69
CA ARG A 29 -30.55 -20.37 25.28
C ARG A 29 -30.19 -19.33 24.21
N PHE A 30 -28.96 -18.88 24.29
CA PHE A 30 -28.32 -18.06 23.25
C PHE A 30 -27.18 -18.88 22.60
N LEU A 31 -27.28 -19.15 21.29
CA LEU A 31 -26.39 -20.06 20.59
C LEU A 31 -25.88 -19.40 19.28
N HIS A 32 -24.56 -19.47 19.06
CA HIS A 32 -23.92 -19.08 17.82
C HIS A 32 -23.41 -20.30 17.06
N VAL A 33 -23.68 -20.34 15.75
CA VAL A 33 -23.22 -21.37 14.79
C VAL A 33 -22.53 -20.67 13.60
N GLY A 34 -21.59 -21.33 12.93
CA GLY A 34 -20.93 -20.81 11.74
C GLY A 34 -19.56 -20.19 11.99
N LEU A 35 -18.75 -20.80 12.86
CA LEU A 35 -17.37 -20.39 13.18
C LEU A 35 -17.20 -18.94 13.68
N PRO A 36 -18.02 -18.47 14.64
CA PRO A 36 -17.79 -17.17 15.27
C PRO A 36 -16.53 -17.23 16.14
N ASP A 37 -15.77 -16.15 16.21
CA ASP A 37 -14.68 -15.98 17.16
C ASP A 37 -15.20 -15.63 18.58
N ASN A 38 -14.29 -15.37 19.51
CA ASN A 38 -14.69 -15.01 20.88
C ASN A 38 -15.36 -13.64 20.93
N ALA A 39 -14.90 -12.66 20.12
CA ALA A 39 -15.49 -11.32 20.09
C ALA A 39 -16.94 -11.34 19.61
N VAL A 40 -17.25 -12.18 18.60
CA VAL A 40 -18.64 -12.42 18.15
C VAL A 40 -19.47 -13.14 19.21
N LYS A 41 -18.87 -14.06 19.98
CA LYS A 41 -19.60 -14.74 21.08
C LYS A 41 -19.92 -13.81 22.24
N GLU A 42 -19.03 -12.85 22.53
CA GLU A 42 -19.19 -11.82 23.55
C GLU A 42 -20.18 -10.73 23.14
N SER A 43 -20.59 -10.66 21.87
CA SER A 43 -21.55 -9.67 21.35
C SER A 43 -22.87 -9.67 22.13
N HIS A 44 -23.28 -10.83 22.69
CA HIS A 44 -24.51 -10.94 23.48
C HIS A 44 -24.59 -9.90 24.60
N GLU A 45 -23.51 -9.73 25.38
CA GLU A 45 -23.48 -8.80 26.51
C GLU A 45 -23.49 -7.35 26.03
N ARG A 46 -22.76 -7.04 24.95
CA ARG A 46 -22.77 -5.70 24.36
C ARG A 46 -24.13 -5.33 23.78
N ILE A 47 -24.74 -6.24 23.01
CA ILE A 47 -26.07 -6.06 22.42
C ILE A 47 -27.13 -5.88 23.52
N ALA A 48 -27.11 -6.74 24.57
CA ALA A 48 -28.06 -6.65 25.66
C ALA A 48 -28.00 -5.28 26.36
N SER A 49 -26.79 -4.82 26.70
CA SER A 49 -26.59 -3.51 27.36
C SER A 49 -26.99 -2.35 26.45
N ALA A 50 -26.59 -2.36 25.18
CA ALA A 50 -26.90 -1.31 24.22
C ALA A 50 -28.42 -1.19 23.99
N LEU A 51 -29.11 -2.32 23.82
CA LEU A 51 -30.56 -2.32 23.63
C LEU A 51 -31.28 -1.81 24.87
N GLU A 52 -30.89 -2.25 26.08
CA GLU A 52 -31.49 -1.82 27.34
C GLU A 52 -31.33 -0.29 27.54
N PHE A 53 -30.11 0.24 27.26
CA PHE A 53 -29.84 1.68 27.33
C PHE A 53 -30.72 2.49 26.37
N CYS A 54 -30.94 1.96 25.16
CA CYS A 54 -31.81 2.58 24.15
C CYS A 54 -33.31 2.38 24.39
N GLY A 55 -33.71 1.71 25.49
CA GLY A 55 -35.11 1.47 25.85
C GLY A 55 -35.73 0.23 25.22
N PHE A 56 -34.94 -0.62 24.57
CA PHE A 56 -35.39 -1.88 23.99
C PHE A 56 -35.02 -3.05 24.92
N LYS A 57 -35.77 -4.14 24.85
CA LYS A 57 -35.47 -5.33 25.65
C LYS A 57 -35.10 -6.50 24.75
N LEU A 58 -34.05 -7.20 25.12
CA LEU A 58 -33.72 -8.47 24.50
C LEU A 58 -34.88 -9.47 24.66
N PRO A 59 -35.32 -10.19 23.61
CA PRO A 59 -36.38 -11.17 23.73
C PRO A 59 -36.01 -12.28 24.75
N ARG A 60 -36.88 -12.52 25.73
CA ARG A 60 -36.72 -13.63 26.72
C ARG A 60 -37.12 -14.97 26.08
N LYS A 61 -36.47 -15.31 24.97
CA LYS A 61 -36.70 -16.49 24.15
C LYS A 61 -35.35 -17.15 23.81
N GLN A 62 -35.40 -18.38 23.30
CA GLN A 62 -34.19 -18.98 22.75
C GLN A 62 -33.81 -18.26 21.45
N ILE A 63 -32.55 -17.83 21.33
CA ILE A 63 -31.97 -17.19 20.18
C ILE A 63 -30.88 -18.09 19.60
N VAL A 64 -31.04 -18.48 18.34
CA VAL A 64 -30.04 -19.24 17.60
C VAL A 64 -29.60 -18.38 16.40
N ILE A 65 -28.31 -18.11 16.34
CA ILE A 65 -27.70 -17.31 15.27
C ILE A 65 -26.81 -18.23 14.44
N ASN A 66 -27.06 -18.29 13.14
CA ASN A 66 -26.22 -18.98 12.18
C ASN A 66 -25.58 -17.97 11.23
N MET A 67 -24.28 -18.03 11.08
CA MET A 67 -23.50 -17.13 10.21
C MET A 67 -22.90 -17.92 9.04
N ALA A 68 -23.49 -17.79 7.86
CA ALA A 68 -23.09 -18.51 6.64
C ALA A 68 -22.26 -17.59 5.71
N PRO A 69 -21.27 -18.14 4.98
CA PRO A 69 -20.87 -19.55 4.87
C PRO A 69 -20.02 -20.00 6.07
N ALA A 70 -20.09 -21.28 6.42
CA ALA A 70 -19.42 -21.83 7.63
C ALA A 70 -17.90 -22.03 7.49
N ASP A 71 -17.36 -22.01 6.27
CA ASP A 71 -15.94 -22.16 5.96
C ASP A 71 -15.13 -20.86 6.19
N ILE A 72 -15.83 -19.72 6.23
CA ILE A 72 -15.22 -18.41 6.51
C ILE A 72 -15.36 -18.09 8.00
N ARG A 73 -14.24 -17.73 8.63
CA ARG A 73 -14.22 -17.29 10.01
C ARG A 73 -14.77 -15.86 10.12
N LYS A 74 -15.66 -15.64 11.09
CA LYS A 74 -16.24 -14.33 11.42
C LYS A 74 -15.52 -13.80 12.65
N GLU A 75 -14.86 -12.67 12.47
CA GLU A 75 -13.93 -12.12 13.46
C GLU A 75 -14.31 -10.69 13.84
N GLY A 76 -14.10 -10.37 15.11
CA GLY A 76 -14.29 -9.04 15.66
C GLY A 76 -15.74 -8.67 15.98
N SER A 77 -15.90 -7.47 16.49
CA SER A 77 -17.16 -6.91 17.02
C SER A 77 -18.02 -6.20 15.95
N ALA A 78 -17.54 -6.15 14.70
CA ALA A 78 -18.22 -5.43 13.62
C ALA A 78 -19.62 -5.98 13.24
N TYR A 79 -19.97 -7.17 13.71
CA TYR A 79 -21.27 -7.79 13.48
C TYR A 79 -22.34 -7.41 14.52
N ASP A 80 -21.97 -6.72 15.60
CA ASP A 80 -22.88 -6.43 16.72
C ASP A 80 -24.17 -5.75 16.23
N LEU A 81 -24.07 -4.76 15.34
CA LEU A 81 -25.22 -4.04 14.82
C LEU A 81 -26.17 -4.97 14.03
N SER A 82 -25.64 -5.77 13.10
CA SER A 82 -26.45 -6.69 12.29
C SER A 82 -27.09 -7.80 13.13
N LEU A 83 -26.39 -8.26 14.17
CA LEU A 83 -26.92 -9.22 15.14
C LEU A 83 -28.04 -8.61 15.98
N ALA A 84 -27.87 -7.39 16.50
CA ALA A 84 -28.88 -6.68 17.29
C ALA A 84 -30.17 -6.45 16.49
N ILE A 85 -30.06 -5.93 15.26
CA ILE A 85 -31.21 -5.72 14.38
C ILE A 85 -31.91 -7.04 14.03
N GLY A 86 -31.14 -8.10 13.73
CA GLY A 86 -31.71 -9.44 13.47
C GLY A 86 -32.45 -10.03 14.66
N ILE A 87 -31.94 -9.83 15.89
CA ILE A 87 -32.59 -10.29 17.13
C ILE A 87 -33.90 -9.54 17.39
N LEU A 88 -33.91 -8.21 17.22
CA LEU A 88 -35.12 -7.40 17.41
C LEU A 88 -36.21 -7.78 16.41
N ALA A 89 -35.84 -7.94 15.13
CA ALA A 89 -36.77 -8.37 14.09
C ALA A 89 -37.33 -9.78 14.35
N GLY A 90 -36.47 -10.73 14.75
CA GLY A 90 -36.86 -12.09 15.09
C GLY A 90 -37.72 -12.20 16.34
N GLY A 91 -37.62 -11.22 17.25
CA GLY A 91 -38.40 -11.14 18.48
C GLY A 91 -39.87 -10.74 18.28
N GLU A 92 -40.27 -10.33 17.06
CA GLU A 92 -41.62 -9.86 16.69
C GLU A 92 -42.05 -8.59 17.46
N THR A 93 -41.07 -7.89 18.07
CA THR A 93 -41.32 -6.65 18.82
C THR A 93 -41.46 -5.45 17.88
N LEU A 94 -40.79 -5.55 16.72
CA LEU A 94 -40.76 -4.53 15.67
C LEU A 94 -40.91 -5.20 14.31
N GLN A 95 -41.61 -4.55 13.37
CA GLN A 95 -41.75 -5.02 12.00
C GLN A 95 -40.78 -4.25 11.11
N PHE A 96 -39.68 -4.87 10.74
CA PHE A 96 -38.69 -4.27 9.87
C PHE A 96 -38.93 -4.69 8.42
N GLU A 97 -39.00 -3.68 7.54
CA GLU A 97 -39.14 -3.86 6.10
C GLU A 97 -37.77 -3.83 5.40
N GLU A 98 -37.63 -4.57 4.30
CA GLU A 98 -36.47 -4.51 3.40
C GLU A 98 -35.09 -4.82 4.04
N LEU A 99 -35.02 -5.51 5.17
CA LEU A 99 -33.74 -5.87 5.82
C LEU A 99 -32.79 -6.63 4.89
N ASP A 100 -33.34 -7.41 3.99
CA ASP A 100 -32.61 -8.21 3.00
C ASP A 100 -31.93 -7.40 1.92
N LYS A 101 -32.24 -6.11 1.80
CA LYS A 101 -31.66 -5.20 0.80
C LYS A 101 -30.42 -4.45 1.29
N TYR A 102 -30.08 -4.57 2.57
CA TYR A 102 -28.99 -3.80 3.18
C TYR A 102 -27.92 -4.71 3.78
N VAL A 103 -26.65 -4.33 3.58
CA VAL A 103 -25.56 -4.80 4.41
C VAL A 103 -25.50 -3.91 5.66
N ILE A 104 -25.38 -4.52 6.83
CA ILE A 104 -25.40 -3.81 8.11
C ILE A 104 -24.16 -4.23 8.90
N MET A 105 -23.30 -3.27 9.26
CA MET A 105 -22.08 -3.53 10.02
C MET A 105 -21.82 -2.41 11.02
N GLY A 106 -21.30 -2.76 12.20
CA GLY A 106 -20.91 -1.80 13.23
C GLY A 106 -20.66 -2.49 14.56
N GLU A 107 -19.67 -2.02 15.29
CA GLU A 107 -19.43 -2.42 16.68
C GLU A 107 -20.27 -1.56 17.60
N LEU A 108 -20.95 -2.18 18.58
CA LEU A 108 -21.79 -1.48 19.55
C LEU A 108 -21.01 -1.16 20.83
N SER A 109 -21.09 0.10 21.25
CA SER A 109 -20.81 0.51 22.61
C SER A 109 -22.01 0.19 23.54
N LEU A 110 -21.79 0.12 24.85
CA LEU A 110 -22.82 -0.27 25.83
C LEU A 110 -23.99 0.74 25.89
N ASP A 111 -23.78 1.97 25.43
CA ASP A 111 -24.79 3.05 25.32
C ASP A 111 -25.53 3.06 23.98
N GLY A 112 -25.26 2.07 23.09
CA GLY A 112 -25.85 1.97 21.78
C GLY A 112 -25.15 2.79 20.69
N GLY A 113 -24.08 3.50 21.01
CA GLY A 113 -23.22 4.23 20.06
C GLY A 113 -22.46 3.23 19.17
N LEU A 114 -22.08 3.69 17.96
CA LEU A 114 -21.35 2.88 16.99
C LEU A 114 -19.88 3.28 16.89
N GLN A 115 -19.00 2.28 16.97
CA GLN A 115 -17.56 2.42 16.82
C GLN A 115 -17.11 2.08 15.40
N PRO A 116 -16.03 2.73 14.89
CA PRO A 116 -15.54 2.49 13.53
C PRO A 116 -15.06 1.06 13.33
N ILE A 117 -15.26 0.56 12.11
CA ILE A 117 -14.84 -0.78 11.67
C ILE A 117 -13.78 -0.70 10.58
N LYS A 118 -13.05 -1.82 10.36
CA LYS A 118 -12.01 -1.93 9.35
C LYS A 118 -12.53 -2.61 8.09
N GLY A 119 -11.87 -2.34 6.95
CA GLY A 119 -12.16 -3.00 5.69
C GLY A 119 -13.47 -2.59 5.06
N VAL A 120 -13.90 -1.37 5.29
CA VAL A 120 -15.19 -0.85 4.83
C VAL A 120 -15.26 -0.74 3.31
N LEU A 121 -14.20 -0.26 2.65
CA LEU A 121 -14.18 -0.14 1.20
C LEU A 121 -14.32 -1.49 0.47
N PRO A 122 -13.57 -2.56 0.82
CA PRO A 122 -13.83 -3.90 0.26
C PRO A 122 -15.26 -4.39 0.48
N ILE A 123 -15.84 -4.13 1.66
CA ILE A 123 -17.23 -4.50 1.98
C ILE A 123 -18.21 -3.76 1.08
N ALA A 124 -18.07 -2.45 0.92
CA ALA A 124 -18.93 -1.63 0.07
C ALA A 124 -18.87 -2.08 -1.40
N ILE A 125 -17.66 -2.37 -1.91
CA ILE A 125 -17.49 -2.89 -3.28
C ILE A 125 -18.23 -4.22 -3.42
N LYS A 126 -18.09 -5.13 -2.46
CA LYS A 126 -18.75 -6.44 -2.51
C LYS A 126 -20.27 -6.33 -2.37
N ALA A 127 -20.77 -5.44 -1.51
CA ALA A 127 -22.20 -5.17 -1.38
C ALA A 127 -22.82 -4.70 -2.70
N ARG A 128 -22.14 -3.79 -3.41
CA ARG A 128 -22.58 -3.35 -4.75
C ARG A 128 -22.58 -4.50 -5.76
N GLU A 129 -21.52 -5.33 -5.79
CA GLU A 129 -21.42 -6.47 -6.72
C GLU A 129 -22.54 -7.49 -6.52
N GLU A 130 -22.95 -7.72 -5.27
CA GLU A 130 -24.07 -8.64 -4.92
C GLU A 130 -25.45 -8.00 -5.10
N GLY A 131 -25.52 -6.70 -5.48
CA GLY A 131 -26.76 -6.02 -5.80
C GLY A 131 -27.54 -5.49 -4.60
N PHE A 132 -26.91 -5.30 -3.44
CA PHE A 132 -27.53 -4.66 -2.30
C PHE A 132 -27.90 -3.21 -2.61
N LYS A 133 -29.03 -2.74 -2.06
CA LYS A 133 -29.51 -1.36 -2.19
C LYS A 133 -28.60 -0.40 -1.41
N GLY A 134 -28.19 -0.80 -0.20
CA GLY A 134 -27.41 0.08 0.63
C GLY A 134 -26.54 -0.63 1.66
N PHE A 135 -25.67 0.19 2.27
CA PHE A 135 -24.76 -0.22 3.36
C PHE A 135 -24.94 0.73 4.54
N ILE A 136 -25.35 0.17 5.70
CA ILE A 136 -25.52 0.87 6.97
C ILE A 136 -24.32 0.58 7.84
N LEU A 137 -23.62 1.62 8.28
CA LEU A 137 -22.35 1.51 8.99
C LEU A 137 -22.08 2.73 9.88
N PRO A 138 -21.05 2.69 10.77
CA PRO A 138 -20.70 3.84 11.59
C PRO A 138 -20.39 5.08 10.76
N LYS A 139 -20.87 6.25 11.20
CA LYS A 139 -20.73 7.54 10.51
C LYS A 139 -19.28 7.88 10.15
N GLN A 140 -18.33 7.52 11.02
CA GLN A 140 -16.90 7.74 10.80
C GLN A 140 -16.35 7.01 9.55
N ASN A 141 -16.97 5.90 9.15
CA ASN A 141 -16.61 5.12 7.97
C ASN A 141 -17.42 5.47 6.72
N ALA A 142 -18.45 6.31 6.84
CA ALA A 142 -19.40 6.52 5.75
C ALA A 142 -18.76 7.12 4.48
N ARG A 143 -17.82 8.06 4.65
CA ARG A 143 -17.12 8.68 3.51
C ARG A 143 -16.27 7.68 2.74
N GLU A 144 -15.60 6.74 3.42
CA GLU A 144 -14.82 5.67 2.82
C GLU A 144 -15.71 4.74 1.96
N ALA A 145 -16.88 4.33 2.47
CA ALA A 145 -17.80 3.48 1.73
C ALA A 145 -18.46 4.21 0.56
N ALA A 146 -18.76 5.51 0.72
CA ALA A 146 -19.47 6.33 -0.28
C ALA A 146 -18.66 6.62 -1.55
N VAL A 147 -17.38 6.22 -1.60
CA VAL A 147 -16.57 6.19 -2.84
C VAL A 147 -17.18 5.23 -3.87
N VAL A 148 -17.91 4.22 -3.42
CA VAL A 148 -18.49 3.18 -4.28
C VAL A 148 -19.79 3.69 -4.90
N ASN A 149 -19.76 3.97 -6.19
CA ASN A 149 -20.96 4.39 -6.94
C ASN A 149 -22.02 3.30 -6.99
N ASN A 150 -23.30 3.69 -7.08
CA ASN A 150 -24.47 2.79 -7.16
C ASN A 150 -24.65 1.90 -5.92
N LEU A 151 -24.32 2.42 -4.75
CA LEU A 151 -24.62 1.86 -3.45
C LEU A 151 -24.97 3.02 -2.52
N ASP A 152 -26.16 2.99 -1.91
CA ASP A 152 -26.56 3.99 -0.92
C ASP A 152 -25.83 3.71 0.39
N VAL A 153 -25.07 4.68 0.89
CA VAL A 153 -24.28 4.54 2.12
C VAL A 153 -24.88 5.38 3.23
N TYR A 154 -25.27 4.73 4.33
CA TYR A 154 -25.92 5.38 5.47
C TYR A 154 -25.00 5.34 6.68
N GLY A 155 -24.38 6.49 7.00
CA GLY A 155 -23.57 6.67 8.20
C GLY A 155 -24.43 6.99 9.41
N VAL A 156 -24.37 6.13 10.44
CA VAL A 156 -25.17 6.25 11.67
C VAL A 156 -24.29 6.31 12.90
N GLU A 157 -24.71 7.06 13.92
CA GLU A 157 -23.99 7.23 15.18
C GLU A 157 -24.49 6.29 16.28
N ASN A 158 -25.77 5.88 16.22
CA ASN A 158 -26.41 5.06 17.26
C ASN A 158 -27.34 4.01 16.65
N ILE A 159 -27.45 2.86 17.30
CA ILE A 159 -28.37 1.78 16.90
C ILE A 159 -29.83 2.24 16.79
N LYS A 160 -30.24 3.23 17.59
CA LYS A 160 -31.60 3.77 17.57
C LYS A 160 -31.96 4.34 16.21
N GLU A 161 -31.04 5.05 15.54
CA GLU A 161 -31.26 5.58 14.18
C GLU A 161 -31.59 4.47 13.17
N VAL A 162 -30.91 3.32 13.30
CA VAL A 162 -31.14 2.16 12.43
C VAL A 162 -32.49 1.50 12.74
N ILE A 163 -32.87 1.41 14.01
CA ILE A 163 -34.17 0.88 14.42
C ILE A 163 -35.29 1.76 13.90
N ASP A 164 -35.22 3.08 14.13
CA ASP A 164 -36.22 4.05 13.69
C ASP A 164 -36.35 4.05 12.15
N PHE A 165 -35.23 3.88 11.41
CA PHE A 165 -35.23 3.77 9.96
C PHE A 165 -36.02 2.54 9.46
N PHE A 166 -35.71 1.34 9.95
CA PHE A 166 -36.39 0.12 9.52
C PHE A 166 -37.82 0.00 10.04
N ASN A 167 -38.14 0.71 11.13
CA ASN A 167 -39.52 0.79 11.65
C ASN A 167 -40.39 1.82 10.90
N GLY A 168 -39.77 2.62 10.05
CA GLY A 168 -40.47 3.65 9.26
C GLY A 168 -40.70 4.97 10.03
N ASP A 169 -40.10 5.11 11.21
CA ASP A 169 -40.27 6.30 12.05
C ASP A 169 -39.34 7.46 11.62
N SER A 170 -38.24 7.14 10.90
CA SER A 170 -37.29 8.12 10.39
C SER A 170 -36.73 7.74 9.02
N THR A 171 -36.16 8.73 8.31
CA THR A 171 -35.42 8.52 7.07
C THR A 171 -33.95 8.77 7.29
N LEU A 172 -33.09 7.90 6.79
CA LEU A 172 -31.66 8.14 6.73
C LEU A 172 -31.28 8.80 5.41
N GLU A 173 -30.41 9.82 5.49
CA GLU A 173 -29.87 10.44 4.28
C GLU A 173 -28.60 9.73 3.83
N PRO A 174 -28.47 9.38 2.53
CA PRO A 174 -27.28 8.74 2.02
C PRO A 174 -26.10 9.73 2.06
N THR A 175 -24.95 9.23 2.46
CA THR A 175 -23.69 9.97 2.40
C THR A 175 -23.22 10.09 0.95
N ILE A 176 -23.12 11.29 0.43
CA ILE A 176 -22.68 11.57 -0.93
C ILE A 176 -21.24 12.07 -0.91
N VAL A 177 -20.39 11.44 -1.69
CA VAL A 177 -18.99 11.84 -1.91
C VAL A 177 -18.76 12.04 -3.41
N ASN A 178 -18.30 13.22 -3.80
CA ASN A 178 -17.82 13.43 -5.15
C ASN A 178 -16.37 12.94 -5.26
N THR A 179 -16.21 11.64 -5.48
CA THR A 179 -14.92 10.96 -5.54
C THR A 179 -13.96 11.61 -6.53
N ARG A 180 -14.48 12.12 -7.66
CA ARG A 180 -13.66 12.72 -8.71
C ARG A 180 -13.10 14.07 -8.26
N ASP A 181 -13.91 14.93 -7.70
CA ASP A 181 -13.49 16.27 -7.26
C ASP A 181 -12.55 16.16 -6.06
N GLU A 182 -12.82 15.29 -5.09
CA GLU A 182 -11.93 15.06 -3.95
C GLU A 182 -10.59 14.47 -4.39
N PHE A 183 -10.60 13.54 -5.34
CA PHE A 183 -9.37 12.96 -5.87
C PHE A 183 -8.48 14.02 -6.52
N PHE A 184 -9.03 14.88 -7.37
CA PHE A 184 -8.25 15.89 -8.07
C PHE A 184 -7.84 17.07 -7.18
N SER A 185 -8.63 17.45 -6.18
CA SER A 185 -8.28 18.55 -5.27
C SER A 185 -7.09 18.24 -4.36
N ASN A 186 -6.89 16.97 -4.01
CA ASN A 186 -5.85 16.53 -3.07
C ASN A 186 -4.51 16.16 -3.74
N ILE A 187 -4.41 16.19 -5.07
CA ILE A 187 -3.19 15.80 -5.80
C ILE A 187 -2.00 16.73 -5.51
N ASN A 188 -2.22 18.01 -5.19
CA ASN A 188 -1.19 19.03 -5.13
C ASN A 188 -0.78 19.49 -3.71
N LEU A 189 -1.21 18.80 -2.66
CA LEU A 189 -0.94 19.18 -1.27
C LEU A 189 0.39 18.59 -0.74
N SER A 190 1.52 18.91 -1.36
CA SER A 190 2.83 18.57 -0.77
C SER A 190 3.57 19.85 -0.40
N ASP A 191 3.83 20.06 0.88
CA ASP A 191 4.66 21.16 1.39
C ASP A 191 6.17 20.92 1.14
N ILE A 192 6.54 19.81 0.49
CA ILE A 192 7.92 19.37 0.28
C ILE A 192 8.24 19.44 -1.21
N ASP A 193 9.25 20.22 -1.59
CA ASP A 193 9.64 20.42 -2.98
C ASP A 193 11.10 20.01 -3.25
N PHE A 194 11.37 19.58 -4.47
CA PHE A 194 12.72 19.20 -4.93
C PHE A 194 13.67 20.41 -5.01
N SER A 195 13.13 21.61 -5.16
CA SER A 195 13.87 22.87 -5.14
C SER A 195 14.58 23.18 -3.83
N ASP A 196 14.10 22.58 -2.71
CA ASP A 196 14.79 22.69 -1.41
C ASP A 196 16.17 22.00 -1.41
N VAL A 197 16.42 21.09 -2.36
CA VAL A 197 17.68 20.37 -2.49
C VAL A 197 18.64 21.19 -3.33
N LYS A 198 19.65 21.73 -2.71
CA LYS A 198 20.69 22.52 -3.40
C LYS A 198 21.78 21.60 -3.96
N GLY A 199 22.19 21.85 -5.19
CA GLY A 199 23.19 21.04 -5.86
C GLY A 199 22.75 19.60 -6.12
N GLN A 200 23.72 18.67 -6.20
CA GLN A 200 23.49 17.23 -6.39
C GLN A 200 22.71 16.85 -7.67
N GLU A 201 22.98 17.54 -8.76
CA GLU A 201 22.24 17.38 -10.02
C GLU A 201 22.27 15.94 -10.54
N ASN A 202 23.38 15.22 -10.39
CA ASN A 202 23.48 13.81 -10.77
C ASN A 202 22.55 12.91 -9.94
N VAL A 203 22.36 13.22 -8.65
CA VAL A 203 21.46 12.48 -7.79
C VAL A 203 20.01 12.78 -8.14
N LYS A 204 19.67 14.05 -8.41
CA LYS A 204 18.35 14.47 -8.87
C LYS A 204 17.99 13.79 -10.19
N ARG A 205 18.94 13.73 -11.15
CA ARG A 205 18.74 13.01 -12.41
C ARG A 205 18.51 11.51 -12.20
N ALA A 206 19.28 10.86 -11.33
CA ALA A 206 19.05 9.46 -10.99
C ALA A 206 17.68 9.21 -10.34
N LEU A 207 17.21 10.12 -9.48
CA LEU A 207 15.88 10.05 -8.87
C LEU A 207 14.76 10.30 -9.90
N GLU A 208 14.96 11.21 -10.85
CA GLU A 208 14.05 11.43 -11.98
C GLU A 208 13.92 10.17 -12.84
N VAL A 209 15.04 9.54 -13.21
CA VAL A 209 15.05 8.27 -13.95
C VAL A 209 14.36 7.17 -13.17
N ALA A 210 14.66 7.06 -11.85
CA ALA A 210 14.01 6.09 -10.99
C ALA A 210 12.49 6.28 -10.91
N ALA A 211 12.03 7.53 -10.77
CA ALA A 211 10.61 7.88 -10.75
C ALA A 211 9.93 7.60 -12.09
N ALA A 212 10.58 7.94 -13.21
CA ALA A 212 10.05 7.74 -14.55
C ALA A 212 9.89 6.27 -14.91
N GLY A 213 10.84 5.40 -14.53
CA GLY A 213 10.80 3.97 -14.86
C GLY A 213 10.22 3.08 -13.77
N GLY A 214 9.97 3.61 -12.57
CA GLY A 214 9.61 2.80 -11.39
C GLY A 214 10.77 1.93 -10.89
N HIS A 215 12.01 2.40 -11.06
CA HIS A 215 13.22 1.68 -10.71
C HIS A 215 13.52 1.75 -9.21
N ASN A 216 13.98 0.63 -8.66
CA ASN A 216 14.51 0.59 -7.31
C ASN A 216 15.88 1.28 -7.26
N ILE A 217 16.13 2.08 -6.22
CA ILE A 217 17.36 2.87 -6.08
C ILE A 217 17.98 2.72 -4.70
N ILE A 218 19.31 2.68 -4.66
CA ILE A 218 20.10 2.77 -3.45
C ILE A 218 21.04 3.98 -3.49
N MET A 219 21.01 4.76 -2.43
CA MET A 219 21.82 5.95 -2.23
C MET A 219 22.92 5.65 -1.23
N VAL A 220 24.18 5.79 -1.62
CA VAL A 220 25.35 5.55 -0.77
C VAL A 220 26.09 6.87 -0.53
N GLY A 221 26.37 7.21 0.70
CA GLY A 221 27.10 8.44 1.00
C GLY A 221 27.30 8.65 2.51
N PRO A 222 28.15 9.61 2.90
CA PRO A 222 28.45 9.87 4.29
C PRO A 222 27.25 10.37 5.08
N PRO A 223 27.28 10.32 6.41
CA PRO A 223 26.24 10.93 7.24
C PRO A 223 26.14 12.44 6.96
N GLY A 224 24.91 12.97 6.96
CA GLY A 224 24.65 14.38 6.65
C GLY A 224 24.64 14.74 5.16
N ALA A 225 24.85 13.81 4.22
CA ALA A 225 24.81 14.07 2.78
C ALA A 225 23.41 14.31 2.19
N GLY A 226 22.36 14.31 3.00
CA GLY A 226 20.99 14.61 2.55
C GLY A 226 20.19 13.43 2.02
N LYS A 227 20.64 12.17 2.20
CA LYS A 227 19.97 10.95 1.68
C LYS A 227 18.49 10.87 2.04
N SER A 228 18.16 10.98 3.32
CA SER A 228 16.78 10.91 3.83
C SER A 228 15.94 12.11 3.39
N MET A 229 16.56 13.28 3.21
CA MET A 229 15.91 14.48 2.69
C MET A 229 15.50 14.28 1.21
N LEU A 230 16.38 13.72 0.40
CA LEU A 230 16.12 13.38 -1.01
C LEU A 230 15.02 12.32 -1.13
N ALA A 231 15.10 11.25 -0.33
CA ALA A 231 14.10 10.17 -0.34
C ALA A 231 12.68 10.68 -0.05
N LYS A 232 12.52 11.55 0.95
CA LYS A 232 11.21 12.13 1.32
C LYS A 232 10.59 13.01 0.21
N ARG A 233 11.40 13.48 -0.73
CA ARG A 233 10.94 14.32 -1.86
C ARG A 233 10.56 13.52 -3.11
N ILE A 234 10.88 12.22 -3.18
CA ILE A 234 10.53 11.37 -4.32
C ILE A 234 9.02 11.38 -4.62
N PRO A 235 8.11 11.31 -3.63
CA PRO A 235 6.68 11.38 -3.91
C PRO A 235 6.26 12.63 -4.68
N SER A 236 6.95 13.78 -4.51
CA SER A 236 6.62 15.03 -5.20
C SER A 236 6.92 15.01 -6.71
N ILE A 237 7.79 14.10 -7.17
CA ILE A 237 8.14 13.95 -8.58
C ILE A 237 7.51 12.71 -9.24
N LEU A 238 6.85 11.83 -8.45
CA LEU A 238 6.12 10.69 -8.99
C LEU A 238 4.86 11.14 -9.73
N PRO A 239 4.42 10.42 -10.77
CA PRO A 239 3.13 10.69 -11.40
C PRO A 239 2.00 10.49 -10.39
N PRO A 240 0.88 11.24 -10.50
CA PRO A 240 -0.28 11.03 -9.64
C PRO A 240 -0.79 9.59 -9.76
N LEU A 241 -1.51 9.12 -8.74
CA LEU A 241 -2.20 7.83 -8.81
C LEU A 241 -3.29 7.89 -9.91
N SER A 242 -3.50 6.80 -10.63
CA SER A 242 -4.74 6.60 -11.36
C SER A 242 -5.87 6.29 -10.38
N LEU A 243 -7.12 6.44 -10.80
CA LEU A 243 -8.26 6.10 -9.94
C LEU A 243 -8.23 4.62 -9.51
N GLN A 244 -7.80 3.73 -10.40
CA GLN A 244 -7.66 2.30 -10.08
C GLN A 244 -6.56 2.06 -9.04
N GLU A 245 -5.37 2.65 -9.22
CA GLU A 245 -4.28 2.59 -8.23
C GLU A 245 -4.74 3.14 -6.87
N ALA A 246 -5.48 4.26 -6.86
CA ALA A 246 -6.02 4.86 -5.66
C ALA A 246 -6.99 3.93 -4.92
N LEU A 247 -7.90 3.28 -5.65
CA LEU A 247 -8.83 2.30 -5.09
C LEU A 247 -8.11 1.08 -4.51
N GLU A 248 -7.12 0.52 -5.22
CA GLU A 248 -6.33 -0.61 -4.72
C GLU A 248 -5.54 -0.24 -3.46
N THR A 249 -4.90 0.93 -3.46
CA THR A 249 -4.16 1.45 -2.31
C THR A 249 -5.10 1.68 -1.13
N THR A 250 -6.25 2.30 -1.36
CA THR A 250 -7.25 2.55 -0.32
C THR A 250 -7.79 1.26 0.28
N LYS A 251 -8.04 0.21 -0.52
CA LYS A 251 -8.45 -1.11 0.00
C LYS A 251 -7.45 -1.68 1.02
N ILE A 252 -6.14 -1.59 0.72
CA ILE A 252 -5.10 -2.10 1.61
C ILE A 252 -5.10 -1.32 2.93
N HIS A 253 -5.17 0.02 2.86
CA HIS A 253 -5.19 0.88 4.04
C HIS A 253 -6.49 0.76 4.84
N SER A 254 -7.62 0.52 4.18
CA SER A 254 -8.92 0.22 4.80
C SER A 254 -8.84 -1.03 5.68
N VAL A 255 -8.29 -2.13 5.13
CA VAL A 255 -8.11 -3.39 5.88
C VAL A 255 -7.15 -3.22 7.05
N ALA A 256 -6.10 -2.43 6.88
CA ALA A 256 -5.17 -2.09 7.97
C ALA A 256 -5.82 -1.21 9.05
N GLY A 257 -6.90 -0.50 8.73
CA GLY A 257 -7.52 0.49 9.63
C GLY A 257 -6.72 1.79 9.69
N ASN A 258 -6.04 2.16 8.60
CA ASN A 258 -5.17 3.33 8.47
C ASN A 258 -5.81 4.42 7.59
N ILE A 259 -7.13 4.49 7.52
CA ILE A 259 -7.86 5.56 6.83
C ILE A 259 -8.39 6.54 7.87
N ASP A 260 -8.08 7.81 7.69
CA ASP A 260 -8.63 8.87 8.53
C ASP A 260 -10.12 9.11 8.23
N ASN A 261 -10.90 9.47 9.25
CA ASN A 261 -12.35 9.68 9.16
C ASN A 261 -12.78 10.69 8.08
N ASN A 262 -11.88 11.59 7.67
CA ASN A 262 -12.15 12.62 6.67
C ASN A 262 -11.67 12.22 5.26
N THR A 263 -10.98 11.08 5.13
CA THR A 263 -10.43 10.61 3.85
C THR A 263 -11.39 9.62 3.20
N SER A 264 -11.84 9.93 2.00
CA SER A 264 -12.66 9.03 1.20
C SER A 264 -11.78 8.09 0.36
N LEU A 265 -10.75 8.64 -0.29
CA LEU A 265 -9.84 7.93 -1.18
C LEU A 265 -8.41 8.44 -1.00
N ILE A 266 -7.43 7.54 -0.97
CA ILE A 266 -6.01 7.90 -0.95
C ILE A 266 -5.64 8.42 -2.35
N SER A 267 -5.35 9.71 -2.46
CA SER A 267 -5.00 10.39 -3.71
C SER A 267 -3.50 10.58 -3.90
N GLN A 268 -2.72 10.49 -2.82
CA GLN A 268 -1.26 10.62 -2.85
C GLN A 268 -0.58 9.26 -2.77
N ARG A 269 0.56 9.11 -3.46
CA ARG A 269 1.35 7.88 -3.37
C ARG A 269 1.89 7.70 -1.95
N PRO A 270 1.65 6.54 -1.30
CA PRO A 270 2.14 6.29 0.05
C PRO A 270 3.67 6.39 0.13
N PHE A 271 4.17 6.99 1.20
CA PHE A 271 5.57 6.97 1.57
C PHE A 271 5.73 6.28 2.91
N ARG A 272 6.29 5.08 2.91
CA ARG A 272 6.51 4.27 4.12
C ARG A 272 8.00 4.23 4.45
N SER A 273 8.34 4.53 5.69
CA SER A 273 9.73 4.57 6.16
C SER A 273 9.84 3.85 7.50
N PRO A 274 9.80 2.51 7.51
CA PRO A 274 9.95 1.74 8.73
C PRO A 274 11.37 1.88 9.30
N HIS A 275 11.46 1.91 10.63
CA HIS A 275 12.76 1.93 11.32
C HIS A 275 13.47 0.58 11.16
N HIS A 276 14.80 0.56 11.15
CA HIS A 276 15.62 -0.66 10.97
C HIS A 276 15.41 -1.74 12.04
N THR A 277 14.81 -1.39 13.20
CA THR A 277 14.43 -2.35 14.26
C THR A 277 13.13 -3.10 13.99
N ILE A 278 12.45 -2.82 12.88
CA ILE A 278 11.18 -3.48 12.51
C ILE A 278 11.33 -5.00 12.50
N SER A 279 10.28 -5.72 12.90
CA SER A 279 10.22 -7.17 12.75
C SER A 279 9.84 -7.58 11.32
N ASP A 280 10.19 -8.80 10.91
CA ASP A 280 9.78 -9.40 9.65
C ASP A 280 8.26 -9.43 9.50
N VAL A 281 7.53 -9.76 10.57
CA VAL A 281 6.04 -9.76 10.58
C VAL A 281 5.48 -8.35 10.38
N ALA A 282 6.06 -7.32 10.98
CA ALA A 282 5.58 -5.95 10.80
C ALA A 282 5.91 -5.42 9.39
N LEU A 283 7.02 -5.86 8.78
CA LEU A 283 7.38 -5.47 7.44
C LEU A 283 6.51 -6.16 6.37
N VAL A 284 6.39 -7.49 6.45
CA VAL A 284 5.68 -8.32 5.45
C VAL A 284 4.18 -8.36 5.71
N GLY A 285 3.79 -8.32 6.95
CA GLY A 285 2.44 -8.60 7.40
C GLY A 285 2.33 -9.98 8.07
N GLY A 286 1.23 -10.22 8.72
CA GLY A 286 0.99 -11.48 9.43
C GLY A 286 0.22 -11.28 10.73
N GLY A 287 0.50 -12.13 11.70
CA GLY A 287 -0.22 -12.19 12.98
C GLY A 287 -1.17 -13.37 13.04
N ALA A 288 -1.92 -13.46 14.15
CA ALA A 288 -2.99 -14.46 14.30
C ALA A 288 -4.11 -14.23 13.27
N PHE A 289 -4.35 -12.97 12.98
CA PHE A 289 -5.19 -12.46 11.89
C PHE A 289 -4.26 -11.73 10.90
N PRO A 290 -4.08 -12.25 9.70
CA PRO A 290 -3.15 -11.65 8.75
C PRO A 290 -3.54 -10.22 8.42
N GLN A 291 -2.68 -9.28 8.81
CA GLN A 291 -2.79 -7.88 8.46
C GLN A 291 -1.71 -7.52 7.44
N PRO A 292 -1.95 -6.56 6.54
CA PRO A 292 -0.92 -6.05 5.63
C PRO A 292 0.22 -5.39 6.42
N GLY A 293 1.47 -5.66 6.01
CA GLY A 293 2.66 -5.01 6.57
C GLY A 293 3.06 -3.75 5.82
N GLU A 294 4.19 -3.13 6.24
CA GLU A 294 4.70 -1.89 5.65
C GLU A 294 4.94 -2.00 4.14
N ILE A 295 5.33 -3.17 3.63
CA ILE A 295 5.51 -3.42 2.19
C ILE A 295 4.19 -3.27 1.45
N SER A 296 3.10 -3.84 1.95
CA SER A 296 1.78 -3.72 1.32
C SER A 296 1.19 -2.32 1.51
N LEU A 297 1.47 -1.66 2.65
CA LEU A 297 1.08 -0.27 2.88
C LEU A 297 1.83 0.72 1.97
N ALA A 298 2.99 0.32 1.42
CA ALA A 298 3.73 1.10 0.41
C ALA A 298 3.25 0.84 -1.03
N HIS A 299 2.21 0.03 -1.23
CA HIS A 299 1.69 -0.31 -2.56
C HIS A 299 1.37 0.96 -3.38
N ASN A 300 1.76 0.97 -4.66
CA ASN A 300 1.69 2.11 -5.57
C ASN A 300 2.43 3.37 -5.10
N GLY A 301 3.34 3.22 -4.14
CA GLY A 301 4.12 4.30 -3.54
C GLY A 301 5.59 3.96 -3.37
N VAL A 302 6.18 4.48 -2.29
CA VAL A 302 7.60 4.37 -1.98
C VAL A 302 7.78 3.66 -0.63
N LEU A 303 8.64 2.64 -0.62
CA LEU A 303 9.19 2.07 0.60
C LEU A 303 10.62 2.56 0.78
N PHE A 304 10.85 3.41 1.78
CA PHE A 304 12.16 3.93 2.10
C PHE A 304 12.79 3.17 3.26
N LEU A 305 13.96 2.55 3.00
CA LEU A 305 14.76 1.86 4.02
C LEU A 305 16.06 2.66 4.25
N ASP A 306 16.07 3.43 5.33
CA ASP A 306 17.27 4.16 5.76
C ASP A 306 18.21 3.24 6.51
N GLU A 307 19.52 3.45 6.39
CA GLU A 307 20.55 2.62 7.02
C GLU A 307 20.38 1.12 6.68
N LEU A 308 20.23 0.79 5.41
CA LEU A 308 19.92 -0.57 4.93
C LEU A 308 20.75 -1.70 5.59
N PRO A 309 22.08 -1.58 5.82
CA PRO A 309 22.86 -2.64 6.46
C PRO A 309 22.55 -2.85 7.96
N GLU A 310 21.79 -1.94 8.61
CA GLU A 310 21.40 -2.08 10.02
C GLU A 310 20.12 -2.91 10.21
N PHE A 311 19.38 -3.14 9.15
CA PHE A 311 18.26 -4.09 9.19
C PHE A 311 18.74 -5.52 9.43
N LYS A 312 17.96 -6.29 10.17
CA LYS A 312 18.24 -7.73 10.36
C LYS A 312 18.25 -8.43 8.99
N ARG A 313 19.19 -9.35 8.81
CA ARG A 313 19.35 -10.09 7.55
C ARG A 313 18.06 -10.81 7.14
N THR A 314 17.33 -11.39 8.10
CA THR A 314 16.03 -12.05 7.85
C THR A 314 15.00 -11.09 7.27
N VAL A 315 14.97 -9.85 7.75
CA VAL A 315 14.07 -8.78 7.24
C VAL A 315 14.43 -8.39 5.81
N LEU A 316 15.72 -8.32 5.46
CA LEU A 316 16.15 -8.02 4.11
C LEU A 316 15.88 -9.17 3.13
N GLU A 317 16.02 -10.41 3.57
CA GLU A 317 15.78 -11.59 2.69
C GLU A 317 14.30 -11.74 2.30
N VAL A 318 13.35 -11.40 3.19
CA VAL A 318 11.91 -11.47 2.86
C VAL A 318 11.48 -10.42 1.83
N MET A 319 12.28 -9.35 1.63
CA MET A 319 12.03 -8.33 0.60
C MET A 319 12.22 -8.87 -0.83
N ARG A 320 12.95 -9.98 -1.01
CA ARG A 320 13.32 -10.49 -2.34
C ARG A 320 12.11 -10.90 -3.17
N GLN A 321 11.13 -11.53 -2.54
CA GLN A 321 9.92 -11.97 -3.23
C GLN A 321 9.06 -10.78 -3.69
N PRO A 322 8.65 -9.83 -2.83
CA PRO A 322 7.81 -8.72 -3.27
C PRO A 322 8.48 -7.79 -4.31
N LEU A 323 9.81 -7.70 -4.32
CA LEU A 323 10.54 -6.95 -5.34
C LEU A 323 10.47 -7.60 -6.74
N GLU A 324 10.23 -8.93 -6.82
CA GLU A 324 10.04 -9.64 -8.09
C GLU A 324 8.57 -9.82 -8.44
N ASP A 325 7.79 -10.39 -7.50
CA ASP A 325 6.42 -10.85 -7.74
C ASP A 325 5.39 -9.73 -7.54
N ARG A 326 5.77 -8.61 -6.88
CA ARG A 326 4.89 -7.48 -6.52
C ARG A 326 3.67 -7.85 -5.71
N LYS A 327 3.77 -8.93 -5.01
CA LYS A 327 2.79 -9.44 -4.07
C LYS A 327 3.48 -10.13 -2.91
N ILE A 328 2.78 -10.20 -1.80
CA ILE A 328 3.18 -10.93 -0.61
C ILE A 328 2.16 -12.01 -0.36
N CYS A 329 2.64 -13.25 -0.20
CA CYS A 329 1.82 -14.38 0.19
C CYS A 329 2.07 -14.70 1.68
N ILE A 330 1.05 -14.54 2.51
CA ILE A 330 1.07 -14.94 3.92
C ILE A 330 0.37 -16.28 4.03
N SER A 331 1.18 -17.35 4.11
CA SER A 331 0.65 -18.72 4.24
C SER A 331 0.71 -19.17 5.70
N ARG A 332 -0.40 -19.69 6.20
CA ARG A 332 -0.57 -20.33 7.50
C ARG A 332 -1.28 -21.67 7.32
N ALA A 333 -1.27 -22.52 8.32
CA ALA A 333 -1.86 -23.87 8.24
C ALA A 333 -3.34 -23.89 7.80
N LYS A 334 -4.08 -22.80 8.03
CA LYS A 334 -5.53 -22.72 7.77
C LYS A 334 -5.92 -21.78 6.63
N PHE A 335 -5.01 -20.93 6.13
CA PHE A 335 -5.30 -19.96 5.09
C PHE A 335 -4.03 -19.51 4.35
N SER A 336 -4.19 -19.07 3.12
CA SER A 336 -3.18 -18.35 2.35
C SER A 336 -3.81 -17.07 1.82
N ILE A 337 -3.19 -15.94 2.13
CA ILE A 337 -3.68 -14.60 1.76
C ILE A 337 -2.61 -13.91 0.96
N GLU A 338 -3.00 -13.31 -0.17
CA GLU A 338 -2.13 -12.47 -0.97
C GLU A 338 -2.46 -10.99 -0.74
N TYR A 339 -1.43 -10.18 -0.57
CA TYR A 339 -1.51 -8.72 -0.56
C TYR A 339 -0.71 -8.15 -1.73
N PRO A 340 -1.24 -7.17 -2.46
CA PRO A 340 -0.48 -6.42 -3.45
C PRO A 340 0.71 -5.71 -2.81
N ALA A 341 1.84 -5.65 -3.52
CA ALA A 341 3.10 -5.09 -3.03
C ALA A 341 3.91 -4.46 -4.18
N SER A 342 3.26 -3.73 -5.07
CA SER A 342 3.91 -2.98 -6.14
C SER A 342 4.39 -1.64 -5.59
N PHE A 343 5.63 -1.53 -5.16
CA PHE A 343 6.23 -0.34 -4.60
C PHE A 343 7.58 -0.06 -5.27
N MET A 344 8.04 1.18 -5.17
CA MET A 344 9.40 1.59 -5.50
C MET A 344 10.25 1.50 -4.23
N LEU A 345 11.28 0.65 -4.25
CA LEU A 345 12.25 0.61 -3.16
C LEU A 345 13.24 1.76 -3.29
N VAL A 346 13.31 2.57 -2.27
CA VAL A 346 14.37 3.57 -2.07
C VAL A 346 15.16 3.16 -0.83
N ALA A 347 16.43 2.90 -1.00
CA ALA A 347 17.31 2.54 0.11
C ALA A 347 18.40 3.58 0.31
N SER A 348 18.86 3.73 1.53
CA SER A 348 20.05 4.53 1.82
C SER A 348 21.02 3.77 2.71
N MET A 349 22.29 4.05 2.57
CA MET A 349 23.32 3.52 3.47
C MET A 349 24.56 4.41 3.52
N ASN A 350 25.36 4.21 4.54
CA ASN A 350 26.71 4.75 4.60
C ASN A 350 27.68 3.81 3.86
N PRO A 351 28.82 4.28 3.34
CA PRO A 351 29.78 3.44 2.63
C PRO A 351 30.53 2.48 3.58
N CYS A 352 30.56 2.77 4.89
CA CYS A 352 31.17 1.96 5.96
C CYS A 352 30.57 2.35 7.31
N PRO A 353 30.88 1.64 8.42
CA PRO A 353 30.38 1.99 9.74
C PRO A 353 30.74 3.40 10.22
N CYS A 354 31.91 3.92 9.90
CA CYS A 354 32.28 5.31 10.24
C CYS A 354 31.68 6.33 9.25
N GLY A 355 31.26 5.90 8.07
CA GLY A 355 30.63 6.74 7.05
C GLY A 355 31.58 7.44 6.08
N TYR A 356 32.91 7.27 6.21
CA TYR A 356 33.90 8.05 5.47
C TYR A 356 34.75 7.22 4.50
N TYR A 357 34.39 6.00 4.19
CA TYR A 357 35.11 5.22 3.19
C TYR A 357 34.98 5.89 1.79
N ASN A 358 36.12 6.08 1.12
CA ASN A 358 36.26 6.83 -0.14
C ASN A 358 35.79 8.31 -0.06
N HIS A 359 35.76 8.91 1.13
CA HIS A 359 35.42 10.33 1.27
C HIS A 359 36.60 11.21 0.79
N PRO A 360 36.36 12.29 -0.02
CA PRO A 360 37.45 13.13 -0.54
C PRO A 360 38.23 13.88 0.52
N ASP A 361 37.62 14.31 1.63
CA ASP A 361 38.21 15.23 2.62
C ASP A 361 38.39 14.60 4.01
N ARG A 362 38.00 13.33 4.22
CA ARG A 362 38.08 12.68 5.52
C ARG A 362 38.52 11.24 5.39
N ASP A 363 39.49 10.84 6.23
CA ASP A 363 39.98 9.48 6.25
C ASP A 363 39.00 8.51 6.93
N CYS A 364 38.86 7.33 6.36
CA CYS A 364 38.12 6.24 6.95
C CYS A 364 38.91 5.61 8.10
N VAL A 365 38.31 5.52 9.28
CA VAL A 365 38.90 4.92 10.48
C VAL A 365 38.59 3.43 10.65
N CYS A 366 37.89 2.83 9.70
CA CYS A 366 37.56 1.40 9.74
C CYS A 366 38.78 0.54 9.43
N GLY A 367 39.05 -0.43 10.27
CA GLY A 367 40.14 -1.39 10.05
C GLY A 367 39.90 -2.30 8.84
N PRO A 368 40.95 -2.99 8.37
CA PRO A 368 40.87 -3.93 7.26
C PRO A 368 39.73 -4.96 7.43
N GLY A 369 38.95 -5.21 6.41
CA GLY A 369 37.83 -6.17 6.40
C GLY A 369 36.55 -5.71 7.10
N ILE A 370 36.58 -4.61 7.90
CA ILE A 370 35.35 -4.08 8.55
C ILE A 370 34.38 -3.55 7.50
N VAL A 371 34.87 -2.83 6.51
CA VAL A 371 34.06 -2.29 5.41
C VAL A 371 33.39 -3.44 4.64
N GLN A 372 34.15 -4.45 4.26
CA GLN A 372 33.64 -5.62 3.54
C GLN A 372 32.59 -6.39 4.37
N LYS A 373 32.84 -6.58 5.67
CA LYS A 373 31.87 -7.20 6.61
C LYS A 373 30.60 -6.39 6.74
N TYR A 374 30.69 -5.07 6.72
CA TYR A 374 29.52 -4.18 6.76
C TYR A 374 28.70 -4.28 5.49
N LEU A 375 29.33 -4.22 4.33
CA LEU A 375 28.66 -4.31 3.03
C LEU A 375 28.06 -5.70 2.79
N SER A 376 28.72 -6.78 3.27
CA SER A 376 28.21 -8.16 3.15
C SER A 376 26.94 -8.46 3.95
N ARG A 377 26.49 -7.52 4.82
CA ARG A 377 25.16 -7.63 5.45
C ARG A 377 24.03 -7.57 4.43
N ILE A 378 24.23 -6.87 3.32
CA ILE A 378 23.31 -6.85 2.19
C ILE A 378 23.69 -7.99 1.26
N SER A 379 22.76 -8.90 1.00
CA SER A 379 23.03 -10.03 0.10
C SER A 379 23.14 -9.58 -1.36
N GLY A 380 24.06 -10.19 -2.12
CA GLY A 380 24.17 -9.97 -3.57
C GLY A 380 22.83 -10.08 -4.29
N PRO A 381 22.02 -11.14 -4.04
CA PRO A 381 20.69 -11.27 -4.63
C PRO A 381 19.73 -10.13 -4.33
N LEU A 382 19.85 -9.41 -3.22
CA LEU A 382 19.06 -8.22 -2.94
C LEU A 382 19.56 -7.01 -3.74
N LEU A 383 20.90 -6.81 -3.78
CA LEU A 383 21.52 -5.74 -4.59
C LEU A 383 21.20 -5.91 -6.08
N ASP A 384 21.21 -7.14 -6.59
CA ASP A 384 20.82 -7.45 -7.96
C ASP A 384 19.39 -6.97 -8.33
N ARG A 385 18.50 -6.75 -7.34
CA ARG A 385 17.13 -6.29 -7.53
C ARG A 385 16.97 -4.78 -7.44
N ILE A 386 18.05 -4.09 -7.10
CA ILE A 386 18.10 -2.62 -7.10
C ILE A 386 18.68 -2.19 -8.44
N ASP A 387 17.94 -1.40 -9.20
CA ASP A 387 18.28 -1.06 -10.58
C ASP A 387 19.34 0.06 -10.65
N ILE A 388 19.26 1.03 -9.76
CA ILE A 388 20.06 2.25 -9.74
C ILE A 388 20.86 2.33 -8.44
N HIS A 389 22.17 2.44 -8.58
CA HIS A 389 23.09 2.67 -7.48
C HIS A 389 23.73 4.05 -7.67
N ILE A 390 23.56 4.94 -6.69
CA ILE A 390 24.09 6.31 -6.78
C ILE A 390 24.92 6.64 -5.54
N GLU A 391 26.10 7.21 -5.78
CA GLU A 391 26.94 7.73 -4.73
C GLU A 391 26.63 9.21 -4.51
N ILE A 392 26.42 9.60 -3.24
CA ILE A 392 26.11 10.96 -2.84
C ILE A 392 27.33 11.57 -2.17
N ILE A 393 27.84 12.63 -2.78
CA ILE A 393 28.97 13.39 -2.24
C ILE A 393 28.39 14.61 -1.49
N PRO A 394 28.96 14.99 -0.33
CA PRO A 394 28.55 16.20 0.37
C PRO A 394 28.64 17.44 -0.51
N VAL A 395 27.64 18.31 -0.43
CA VAL A 395 27.65 19.58 -1.17
C VAL A 395 28.63 20.53 -0.51
N PRO A 396 29.61 21.11 -1.25
CA PRO A 396 30.50 22.13 -0.72
C PRO A 396 29.72 23.34 -0.20
N PHE A 397 30.26 24.00 0.84
CA PHE A 397 29.61 25.14 1.49
C PHE A 397 29.29 26.28 0.50
N GLU A 398 30.18 26.53 -0.45
CA GLU A 398 30.00 27.55 -1.48
C GLU A 398 28.73 27.31 -2.30
N LYS A 399 28.48 26.07 -2.70
CA LYS A 399 27.25 25.68 -3.45
C LYS A 399 25.99 25.73 -2.59
N MET A 400 26.11 25.50 -1.28
CA MET A 400 24.98 25.65 -0.35
C MET A 400 24.61 27.13 -0.14
N ALA A 401 25.59 28.02 -0.18
CA ALA A 401 25.43 29.47 -0.02
C ALA A 401 24.92 30.16 -1.30
N GLU A 402 25.08 29.54 -2.47
CA GLU A 402 24.56 30.09 -3.73
C GLU A 402 23.02 30.18 -3.67
N MET A 403 22.50 31.38 -3.99
CA MET A 403 21.04 31.62 -4.12
C MET A 403 20.47 31.13 -5.47
N ARG A 404 21.09 30.14 -6.11
CA ARG A 404 20.48 29.57 -7.33
C ARG A 404 19.24 28.80 -6.95
N GLU A 405 18.14 29.15 -7.58
CA GLU A 405 16.90 28.38 -7.48
C GLU A 405 17.13 26.99 -8.10
N SER A 406 16.92 25.97 -7.31
CA SER A 406 16.89 24.59 -7.81
C SER A 406 15.57 24.35 -8.56
N GLU A 407 15.58 23.37 -9.45
CA GLU A 407 14.41 23.02 -10.25
C GLU A 407 13.22 22.59 -9.38
N LEU A 408 12.03 23.10 -9.67
CA LEU A 408 10.78 22.77 -8.97
C LEU A 408 10.37 21.30 -9.23
N SER A 409 9.80 20.67 -8.22
CA SER A 409 9.23 19.32 -8.33
C SER A 409 8.24 19.20 -9.49
N GLU A 410 7.46 20.22 -9.78
CA GLU A 410 6.47 20.23 -10.85
C GLU A 410 7.11 20.03 -12.24
N LEU A 411 8.24 20.69 -12.52
CA LEU A 411 8.94 20.57 -13.79
C LEU A 411 9.49 19.15 -13.99
N VAL A 412 10.10 18.59 -12.95
CA VAL A 412 10.61 17.22 -12.97
C VAL A 412 9.43 16.23 -13.13
N ARG A 413 8.35 16.43 -12.38
CA ARG A 413 7.14 15.60 -12.45
C ARG A 413 6.52 15.60 -13.84
N ASN A 414 6.48 16.74 -14.52
CA ASN A 414 5.94 16.83 -15.88
C ASN A 414 6.76 16.00 -16.88
N ARG A 415 8.10 15.98 -16.77
CA ARG A 415 8.95 15.09 -17.59
C ARG A 415 8.71 13.61 -17.25
N VAL A 416 8.58 13.30 -15.98
CA VAL A 416 8.26 11.94 -15.50
C VAL A 416 6.91 11.48 -16.03
N ILE A 417 5.87 12.32 -15.97
CA ILE A 417 4.53 12.02 -16.52
C ILE A 417 4.62 11.77 -18.03
N LYS A 418 5.36 12.60 -18.77
CA LYS A 418 5.53 12.41 -20.23
C LYS A 418 6.15 11.05 -20.54
N ALA A 419 7.22 10.68 -19.84
CA ALA A 419 7.86 9.37 -20.02
C ALA A 419 6.93 8.21 -19.63
N ARG A 420 6.12 8.37 -18.57
CA ARG A 420 5.13 7.37 -18.14
C ARG A 420 4.01 7.18 -19.17
N ASN A 421 3.52 8.24 -19.77
CA ASN A 421 2.50 8.15 -20.83
C ASN A 421 3.02 7.35 -22.04
N ILE A 422 4.31 7.50 -22.41
CA ILE A 422 4.95 6.68 -23.46
C ILE A 422 4.96 5.20 -23.04
N GLN A 423 5.28 4.89 -21.78
CA GLN A 423 5.30 3.54 -21.26
C GLN A 423 3.89 2.93 -21.18
N GLU A 424 2.90 3.69 -20.75
CA GLU A 424 1.49 3.26 -20.69
C GLU A 424 0.98 2.87 -22.09
N GLN A 425 1.27 3.68 -23.11
CA GLN A 425 0.94 3.33 -24.48
C GLN A 425 1.68 2.10 -24.98
N ARG A 426 2.97 1.95 -24.64
CA ARG A 426 3.80 0.79 -24.97
C ARG A 426 3.26 -0.51 -24.40
N PHE A 427 2.73 -0.48 -23.18
CA PHE A 427 2.27 -1.65 -22.44
C PHE A 427 0.74 -1.82 -22.42
N LYS A 428 0.02 -1.04 -23.20
CA LYS A 428 -1.45 -0.98 -23.21
C LYS A 428 -2.12 -2.36 -23.29
N ASP A 429 -1.54 -3.28 -24.07
CA ASP A 429 -2.09 -4.62 -24.31
C ASP A 429 -1.39 -5.70 -23.45
N ILE A 430 -0.71 -5.29 -22.36
CA ILE A 430 0.05 -6.20 -21.50
C ILE A 430 -0.41 -6.02 -20.04
N ASP A 431 -1.14 -7.00 -19.56
CA ASP A 431 -1.62 -6.98 -18.19
C ASP A 431 -0.47 -6.99 -17.16
N GLY A 432 -0.59 -6.16 -16.13
CA GLY A 432 0.33 -6.12 -15.00
C GLY A 432 1.68 -5.45 -15.26
N VAL A 433 1.87 -4.78 -16.42
CA VAL A 433 3.08 -4.02 -16.74
C VAL A 433 2.71 -2.56 -17.00
N TYR A 434 3.14 -1.66 -16.12
CA TYR A 434 2.82 -0.23 -16.16
C TYR A 434 4.04 0.66 -16.36
N CYS A 435 5.26 0.12 -16.23
CA CYS A 435 6.50 0.86 -16.36
C CYS A 435 7.67 -0.03 -16.78
N ASN A 436 8.77 0.59 -17.24
CA ASN A 436 9.91 -0.15 -17.79
C ASN A 436 10.59 -1.09 -16.79
N ALA A 437 10.65 -0.75 -15.50
CA ALA A 437 11.21 -1.65 -14.48
C ALA A 437 10.46 -2.99 -14.41
N GLN A 438 9.23 -3.01 -14.88
CA GLN A 438 8.35 -4.17 -14.84
C GLN A 438 8.48 -5.11 -16.03
N MET A 439 9.20 -4.74 -17.09
CA MET A 439 9.40 -5.59 -18.24
C MET A 439 10.06 -6.94 -17.87
N THR A 440 9.53 -8.00 -18.44
CA THR A 440 10.22 -9.31 -18.48
C THR A 440 11.34 -9.29 -19.49
N SER A 441 12.31 -10.23 -19.43
CA SER A 441 13.38 -10.34 -20.42
C SER A 441 12.87 -10.57 -21.85
N LYS A 442 11.68 -11.17 -22.02
CA LYS A 442 11.01 -11.29 -23.33
C LYS A 442 10.54 -9.93 -23.83
N GLN A 443 9.91 -9.13 -22.97
CA GLN A 443 9.42 -7.80 -23.32
C GLN A 443 10.57 -6.81 -23.59
N GLN A 444 11.70 -6.93 -22.88
CA GLN A 444 12.89 -6.13 -23.16
C GLN A 444 13.38 -6.31 -24.60
N ARG A 445 13.42 -7.55 -25.12
CA ARG A 445 13.83 -7.83 -26.51
C ARG A 445 12.91 -7.16 -27.53
N THR A 446 11.64 -6.97 -27.18
CA THR A 446 10.64 -6.35 -28.07
C THR A 446 10.66 -4.82 -27.98
N PHE A 447 10.72 -4.26 -26.75
CA PHE A 447 10.48 -2.85 -26.50
C PHE A 447 11.74 -2.03 -26.20
N ALA A 448 12.88 -2.69 -26.01
CA ALA A 448 14.16 -2.06 -25.71
C ALA A 448 15.29 -2.61 -26.60
N PRO A 449 15.11 -2.63 -27.94
CA PRO A 449 16.18 -3.06 -28.83
C PRO A 449 17.35 -2.07 -28.79
N THR A 450 18.58 -2.59 -28.86
CA THR A 450 19.80 -1.80 -28.90
C THR A 450 20.44 -1.89 -30.28
N ASP A 451 21.02 -0.80 -30.77
CA ASP A 451 21.81 -0.78 -31.97
C ASP A 451 23.18 -1.48 -31.78
N LYS A 452 23.97 -1.63 -32.85
CA LYS A 452 25.28 -2.29 -32.79
C LYS A 452 26.26 -1.55 -31.88
N ALA A 453 26.27 -0.20 -31.93
CA ALA A 453 27.18 0.60 -31.13
C ALA A 453 26.86 0.52 -29.62
N SER A 454 25.58 0.61 -29.27
CA SER A 454 25.09 0.44 -27.89
C SER A 454 25.36 -0.96 -27.37
N SER A 455 25.18 -2.00 -28.20
CA SER A 455 25.46 -3.40 -27.84
C SER A 455 26.95 -3.65 -27.61
N GLU A 456 27.82 -3.05 -28.42
CA GLU A 456 29.28 -3.12 -28.22
C GLU A 456 29.74 -2.40 -26.96
N LEU A 457 29.22 -1.20 -26.70
CA LEU A 457 29.48 -0.45 -25.48
C LEU A 457 29.10 -1.27 -24.23
N LEU A 458 27.90 -1.86 -24.24
CA LEU A 458 27.40 -2.68 -23.15
C LEU A 458 28.23 -3.94 -22.96
N LYS A 459 28.61 -4.64 -24.04
CA LYS A 459 29.49 -5.82 -24.00
C LYS A 459 30.85 -5.46 -23.37
N ASN A 460 31.44 -4.36 -23.76
CA ASN A 460 32.72 -3.89 -23.21
C ASN A 460 32.60 -3.56 -21.71
N ALA A 461 31.48 -2.92 -21.30
CA ALA A 461 31.22 -2.62 -19.88
C ALA A 461 31.03 -3.90 -19.07
N MET A 462 30.24 -4.88 -19.58
CA MET A 462 30.04 -6.18 -18.96
C MET A 462 31.37 -6.91 -18.69
N GLN A 463 32.28 -6.91 -19.66
CA GLN A 463 33.59 -7.55 -19.52
C GLN A 463 34.52 -6.81 -18.56
N ARG A 464 34.58 -5.45 -18.65
CA ARG A 464 35.48 -4.64 -17.83
C ARG A 464 35.06 -4.55 -16.36
N LEU A 465 33.76 -4.53 -16.09
CA LEU A 465 33.18 -4.37 -14.78
C LEU A 465 32.70 -5.70 -14.18
N ASN A 466 32.94 -6.81 -14.85
CA ASN A 466 32.51 -8.16 -14.46
C ASN A 466 31.02 -8.25 -14.04
N LEU A 467 30.13 -7.60 -14.84
CA LEU A 467 28.72 -7.48 -14.51
C LEU A 467 27.96 -8.77 -14.77
N SER A 468 26.99 -9.10 -13.94
CA SER A 468 26.12 -10.27 -14.09
C SER A 468 25.09 -10.12 -15.23
N ALA A 469 24.51 -11.24 -15.69
CA ALA A 469 23.41 -11.21 -16.66
C ALA A 469 22.18 -10.43 -16.13
N ARG A 470 21.97 -10.41 -14.81
CA ARG A 470 20.91 -9.60 -14.19
C ARG A 470 21.22 -8.11 -14.30
N ALA A 471 22.49 -7.71 -14.10
CA ALA A 471 22.91 -6.33 -14.30
C ALA A 471 22.68 -5.88 -15.75
N TYR A 472 22.91 -6.77 -16.74
CA TYR A 472 22.56 -6.50 -18.14
C TYR A 472 21.09 -6.13 -18.31
N ASP A 473 20.16 -6.96 -17.80
CA ASP A 473 18.72 -6.70 -17.90
C ASP A 473 18.33 -5.37 -17.23
N ARG A 474 18.95 -5.04 -16.09
CA ARG A 474 18.71 -3.78 -15.37
C ARG A 474 19.18 -2.56 -16.16
N ILE A 475 20.40 -2.62 -16.70
CA ILE A 475 20.95 -1.53 -17.51
C ILE A 475 20.04 -1.24 -18.73
N ILE A 476 19.55 -2.27 -19.42
CA ILE A 476 18.65 -2.10 -20.57
C ILE A 476 17.32 -1.43 -20.14
N LYS A 477 16.73 -1.83 -19.04
CA LYS A 477 15.50 -1.22 -18.53
C LYS A 477 15.69 0.26 -18.17
N VAL A 478 16.79 0.57 -17.49
CA VAL A 478 17.15 1.94 -17.13
C VAL A 478 17.44 2.78 -18.38
N ALA A 479 18.20 2.24 -19.33
CA ALA A 479 18.50 2.90 -20.60
C ALA A 479 17.23 3.18 -21.43
N ARG A 480 16.25 2.26 -21.43
CA ARG A 480 14.95 2.50 -22.06
C ARG A 480 14.21 3.67 -21.38
N THR A 481 14.27 3.76 -20.06
CA THR A 481 13.65 4.85 -19.32
C THR A 481 14.33 6.20 -19.61
N ILE A 482 15.67 6.23 -19.70
CA ILE A 482 16.41 7.44 -20.06
C ILE A 482 16.01 7.89 -21.48
N ALA A 483 15.92 6.95 -22.43
CA ALA A 483 15.48 7.25 -23.78
C ALA A 483 14.01 7.78 -23.82
N ASP A 484 13.11 7.26 -22.97
CA ASP A 484 11.74 7.77 -22.85
C ASP A 484 11.71 9.21 -22.28
N LEU A 485 12.59 9.54 -21.33
CA LEU A 485 12.74 10.90 -20.80
C LEU A 485 13.29 11.87 -21.84
N ASP A 486 14.15 11.39 -22.75
CA ASP A 486 14.74 12.17 -23.83
C ASP A 486 13.86 12.17 -25.10
N ASP A 487 12.62 11.62 -25.01
CA ASP A 487 11.67 11.51 -26.14
C ASP A 487 12.26 10.76 -27.36
N SER A 488 13.17 9.82 -27.09
CA SER A 488 13.87 9.03 -28.11
C SER A 488 13.18 7.69 -28.34
N GLU A 489 12.82 7.41 -29.61
CA GLU A 489 12.20 6.14 -29.98
C GLU A 489 13.13 4.95 -29.72
N ASN A 490 14.43 5.13 -29.99
CA ASN A 490 15.44 4.07 -29.88
C ASN A 490 16.44 4.37 -28.75
N ILE A 491 16.96 3.30 -28.14
CA ILE A 491 18.03 3.41 -27.15
C ILE A 491 19.33 3.76 -27.91
N GLN A 492 19.99 4.84 -27.53
CA GLN A 492 21.25 5.31 -28.07
C GLN A 492 22.42 5.04 -27.11
N SER A 493 23.65 5.17 -27.58
CA SER A 493 24.85 4.88 -26.79
C SER A 493 25.02 5.77 -25.55
N ASN A 494 24.54 7.05 -25.59
CA ASN A 494 24.52 7.93 -24.41
C ASN A 494 23.58 7.42 -23.33
N HIS A 495 22.40 6.87 -23.69
CA HIS A 495 21.47 6.29 -22.73
C HIS A 495 22.06 5.05 -22.03
N ILE A 496 22.75 4.20 -22.77
CA ILE A 496 23.48 3.05 -22.22
C ILE A 496 24.62 3.51 -21.30
N ALA A 497 25.39 4.53 -21.71
CA ALA A 497 26.49 5.05 -20.91
C ALA A 497 26.00 5.62 -19.56
N GLU A 498 24.89 6.40 -19.58
CA GLU A 498 24.25 6.90 -18.35
C GLU A 498 23.78 5.74 -17.47
N ALA A 499 23.10 4.75 -18.05
CA ALA A 499 22.59 3.59 -17.30
C ALA A 499 23.71 2.71 -16.67
N ILE A 500 24.86 2.56 -17.36
CA ILE A 500 26.03 1.86 -16.80
C ILE A 500 26.59 2.60 -15.59
N ASN A 501 26.61 3.95 -15.62
CA ASN A 501 27.09 4.75 -14.47
C ASN A 501 26.23 4.57 -13.22
N TYR A 502 24.98 4.15 -13.36
CA TYR A 502 24.12 3.82 -12.22
C TYR A 502 24.35 2.41 -11.64
N ARG A 503 25.43 1.69 -12.01
CA ARG A 503 25.80 0.38 -11.47
C ARG A 503 27.16 0.41 -10.72
N ASN A 504 27.44 1.50 -10.03
CA ASN A 504 28.73 1.73 -9.36
C ASN A 504 29.06 0.68 -8.28
N LEU A 505 28.07 0.14 -7.56
CA LEU A 505 28.30 -0.86 -6.51
C LEU A 505 28.65 -2.26 -7.03
N ASP A 506 28.43 -2.51 -8.31
CA ASP A 506 28.78 -3.81 -8.94
C ASP A 506 30.25 -3.90 -9.34
N ARG A 507 31.02 -2.80 -9.24
CA ARG A 507 32.45 -2.79 -9.61
C ARG A 507 33.27 -3.60 -8.63
N GLU A 508 34.14 -4.46 -9.13
CA GLU A 508 35.17 -5.11 -8.30
C GLU A 508 36.04 -4.02 -7.64
N GLY A 509 36.28 -4.17 -6.34
CA GLY A 509 37.07 -3.20 -5.57
C GLY A 509 36.28 -2.00 -5.02
N TRP A 510 34.96 -1.90 -5.24
CA TRP A 510 34.18 -0.85 -4.56
C TRP A 510 34.19 -1.01 -3.03
N ALA A 511 34.32 -2.24 -2.55
CA ALA A 511 34.39 -2.58 -1.11
C ALA A 511 35.84 -2.87 -0.61
N GLY A 512 36.87 -2.62 -1.42
CA GLY A 512 38.28 -2.88 -1.10
C GLY A 512 38.74 -4.27 -1.50
#